data_47904d68ad6228bf38f8a207decc34bf
#
_entry.id   47904d68ad6228bf38f8a207decc34bf
#
_cell.length_a   1.000
_cell.length_b   1.000
_cell.length_c   1.000
_cell.angle_alpha   90.00
_cell.angle_beta   90.00
_cell.angle_gamma   90.00
#
_symmetry.space_group_name_H-M   'P 1'
#
loop_
_entity.id
_entity.type
_entity.pdbx_description
1 polymer ?
#
loop_
_entity_poly.entity_id
_entity_poly.type
_entity_poly.pdbx_seq_one_letter_code
_entity_poly.pdbx_strand_id
1 'polypeptide(L)'
;DLYLILSMVLSFVSVWYAIAAPALYCTAIMSAVCMEIISLNLMVRVVWDSEQKKGRKMAELSGSFLCAALAFGCRPTIALSGILQIMLFYLYLHELKSKKKSIKACLTAGIPCLLTAILLMWYNYARFGSIWEFGQHYQLTVADQRLYSLFAGFRLDKIINGLVYQFASWSPIQGKFPYVGYEGILFAFPVFW
;
A
#
# COMPACT_ATOMS: atom_id res chain seq x y z
N ASP A 1 -5.40 22.35 -10.80
CA ASP A 1 -6.35 21.72 -11.72
C ASP A 1 -5.80 20.41 -12.31
N LEU A 2 -4.55 20.37 -12.83
CA LEU A 2 -3.91 19.16 -13.31
C LEU A 2 -3.81 18.08 -12.20
N TYR A 3 -3.53 18.50 -10.97
CA TYR A 3 -3.44 17.61 -9.80
C TYR A 3 -4.78 16.93 -9.51
N LEU A 4 -5.87 17.65 -9.65
CA LEU A 4 -7.22 17.16 -9.44
C LEU A 4 -7.63 16.14 -10.52
N ILE A 5 -7.27 16.43 -11.78
CA ILE A 5 -7.50 15.52 -12.91
C ILE A 5 -6.69 14.22 -12.73
N LEU A 6 -5.40 14.30 -12.38
CA LEU A 6 -4.57 13.14 -12.13
C LEU A 6 -5.09 12.29 -10.98
N SER A 7 -5.52 12.91 -9.87
CA SER A 7 -6.09 12.18 -8.74
C SER A 7 -7.41 11.50 -9.09
N MET A 8 -8.27 12.12 -9.89
CA MET A 8 -9.50 11.52 -10.39
C MET A 8 -9.22 10.33 -11.31
N VAL A 9 -8.28 10.48 -12.25
CA VAL A 9 -7.92 9.39 -13.18
C VAL A 9 -7.35 8.19 -12.43
N LEU A 10 -6.43 8.42 -11.48
CA LEU A 10 -5.86 7.35 -10.66
C LEU A 10 -6.92 6.65 -9.78
N SER A 11 -7.85 7.42 -9.23
CA SER A 11 -8.97 6.87 -8.45
C SER A 11 -9.91 6.04 -9.31
N PHE A 12 -10.20 6.50 -10.53
CA PHE A 12 -11.09 5.80 -11.45
C PHE A 12 -10.52 4.45 -11.91
N VAL A 13 -9.22 4.38 -12.19
CA VAL A 13 -8.54 3.12 -12.55
C VAL A 13 -8.68 2.09 -11.43
N SER A 14 -8.54 2.51 -10.18
CA SER A 14 -8.70 1.64 -9.03
C SER A 14 -10.13 1.12 -8.88
N VAL A 15 -11.12 1.98 -9.03
CA VAL A 15 -12.55 1.60 -8.97
C VAL A 15 -12.92 0.67 -10.12
N TRP A 16 -12.43 0.93 -11.33
CA TRP A 16 -12.65 0.08 -12.49
C TRP A 16 -12.16 -1.35 -12.28
N TYR A 17 -10.96 -1.50 -11.70
CA TYR A 17 -10.41 -2.83 -11.40
C TYR A 17 -11.30 -3.62 -10.42
N ALA A 18 -11.83 -2.95 -9.39
CA ALA A 18 -12.73 -3.59 -8.43
C ALA A 18 -14.06 -4.02 -9.06
N ILE A 19 -14.58 -3.25 -10.03
CA ILE A 19 -15.84 -3.55 -10.73
C ILE A 19 -15.63 -4.64 -11.77
N ALA A 20 -14.55 -4.56 -12.55
CA ALA A 20 -14.30 -5.47 -13.67
C ALA A 20 -13.93 -6.90 -13.21
N ALA A 21 -13.33 -7.05 -12.04
CA ALA A 21 -12.93 -8.34 -11.47
C ALA A 21 -13.35 -8.44 -10.00
N PRO A 22 -14.65 -8.65 -9.68
CA PRO A 22 -15.16 -8.68 -8.32
C PRO A 22 -14.78 -9.99 -7.60
N ALA A 23 -13.48 -10.17 -7.35
CA ALA A 23 -12.94 -11.28 -6.58
C ALA A 23 -12.58 -10.82 -5.16
N LEU A 24 -12.68 -11.73 -4.18
CA LEU A 24 -12.40 -11.43 -2.77
C LEU A 24 -11.04 -10.78 -2.55
N TYR A 25 -10.01 -11.23 -3.30
CA TYR A 25 -8.67 -10.64 -3.20
C TYR A 25 -8.59 -9.22 -3.78
N CYS A 26 -9.44 -8.86 -4.74
CA CYS A 26 -9.52 -7.49 -5.27
C CYS A 26 -10.02 -6.52 -4.20
N THR A 27 -10.98 -6.93 -3.38
CA THR A 27 -11.47 -6.13 -2.25
C THR A 27 -10.35 -5.80 -1.26
N ALA A 28 -9.51 -6.78 -0.92
CA ALA A 28 -8.37 -6.56 -0.04
C ALA A 28 -7.35 -5.59 -0.64
N ILE A 29 -7.07 -5.69 -1.95
CA ILE A 29 -6.18 -4.77 -2.66
C ILE A 29 -6.74 -3.35 -2.65
N MET A 30 -8.02 -3.19 -2.98
CA MET A 30 -8.67 -1.88 -3.03
C MET A 30 -8.75 -1.22 -1.66
N SER A 31 -9.07 -1.99 -0.62
CA SER A 31 -9.06 -1.50 0.76
C SER A 31 -7.66 -1.03 1.18
N ALA A 32 -6.63 -1.79 0.83
CA ALA A 32 -5.25 -1.43 1.11
C ALA A 32 -4.83 -0.13 0.41
N VAL A 33 -5.14 0.01 -0.89
CA VAL A 33 -4.84 1.22 -1.67
C VAL A 33 -5.60 2.44 -1.13
N CYS A 34 -6.88 2.27 -0.78
CA CYS A 34 -7.68 3.35 -0.19
C CYS A 34 -7.08 3.84 1.13
N MET A 35 -6.75 2.92 2.05
CA MET A 35 -6.12 3.27 3.32
C MET A 35 -4.75 3.94 3.13
N GLU A 36 -3.97 3.49 2.15
CA GLU A 36 -2.67 4.09 1.83
C GLU A 36 -2.79 5.51 1.28
N ILE A 37 -3.74 5.75 0.39
CA ILE A 37 -4.01 7.10 -0.14
C ILE A 37 -4.43 8.05 1.01
N ILE A 38 -5.29 7.60 1.91
CA ILE A 38 -5.68 8.38 3.08
C ILE A 38 -4.47 8.65 3.97
N SER A 39 -3.65 7.63 4.22
CA SER A 39 -2.44 7.73 5.01
C SER A 39 -1.47 8.79 4.47
N LEU A 40 -1.15 8.70 3.18
CA LEU A 40 -0.24 9.63 2.52
C LEU A 40 -0.82 11.06 2.49
N ASN A 41 -2.12 11.21 2.22
CA ASN A 41 -2.78 12.52 2.23
C ASN A 41 -2.68 13.18 3.61
N LEU A 42 -2.96 12.44 4.69
CA LEU A 42 -2.83 12.94 6.05
C LEU A 42 -1.37 13.32 6.37
N MET A 43 -0.42 12.51 5.91
CA MET A 43 1.00 12.77 6.15
C MET A 43 1.50 14.02 5.40
N VAL A 44 1.09 14.18 4.14
CA VAL A 44 1.36 15.39 3.35
C VAL A 44 0.85 16.64 4.08
N ARG A 45 -0.37 16.60 4.62
CA ARG A 45 -0.93 17.71 5.40
C ARG A 45 -0.14 17.97 6.68
N VAL A 46 0.32 16.93 7.38
CA VAL A 46 1.17 17.08 8.57
C VAL A 46 2.48 17.78 8.23
N VAL A 47 3.07 17.51 7.06
CA VAL A 47 4.34 18.12 6.63
C VAL A 47 4.14 19.57 6.18
N TRP A 48 3.20 19.81 5.25
CA TRP A 48 3.11 21.10 4.54
C TRP A 48 2.12 22.10 5.11
N ASP A 49 1.12 21.68 5.89
CA ASP A 49 0.17 22.61 6.48
C ASP A 49 0.75 23.22 7.78
N SER A 50 1.38 24.38 7.64
CA SER A 50 2.02 25.10 8.77
C SER A 50 1.01 25.80 9.70
N GLU A 51 -0.19 26.12 9.22
CA GLU A 51 -1.19 26.87 9.99
C GLU A 51 -2.07 25.98 10.88
N GLN A 52 -1.93 24.68 10.78
CA GLN A 52 -2.71 23.74 11.58
C GLN A 52 -2.51 23.88 13.08
N LYS A 53 -3.62 23.83 13.82
CA LYS A 53 -3.58 23.72 15.28
C LYS A 53 -2.84 22.44 15.67
N LYS A 54 -1.93 22.56 16.67
CA LYS A 54 -1.05 21.47 17.14
C LYS A 54 -1.80 20.16 17.45
N GLY A 55 -3.00 20.25 18.04
CA GLY A 55 -3.82 19.07 18.36
C GLY A 55 -4.28 18.31 17.10
N ARG A 56 -4.74 19.04 16.10
CA ARG A 56 -5.15 18.47 14.82
C ARG A 56 -3.96 17.82 14.09
N LYS A 57 -2.82 18.47 14.07
CA LYS A 57 -1.59 17.93 13.47
C LYS A 57 -1.17 16.60 14.10
N MET A 58 -1.30 16.44 15.41
CA MET A 58 -1.03 15.17 16.10
C MET A 58 -2.08 14.11 15.80
N ALA A 59 -3.36 14.47 15.69
CA ALA A 59 -4.42 13.56 15.32
C ALA A 59 -4.26 13.05 13.87
N GLU A 60 -3.93 13.95 12.93
CA GLU A 60 -3.66 13.58 11.54
C GLU A 60 -2.41 12.70 11.40
N LEU A 61 -1.37 12.95 12.19
CA LEU A 61 -0.19 12.09 12.28
C LEU A 61 -0.55 10.68 12.75
N SER A 62 -1.31 10.58 13.84
CA SER A 62 -1.78 9.30 14.37
C SER A 62 -2.67 8.57 13.36
N GLY A 63 -3.62 9.28 12.75
CA GLY A 63 -4.51 8.74 11.71
C GLY A 63 -3.76 8.25 10.48
N SER A 64 -2.74 8.97 10.04
CA SER A 64 -1.89 8.58 8.93
C SER A 64 -1.22 7.22 9.19
N PHE A 65 -0.56 7.06 10.33
CA PHE A 65 0.09 5.79 10.68
C PHE A 65 -0.89 4.65 10.99
N LEU A 66 -2.07 4.96 11.52
CA LEU A 66 -3.14 3.98 11.66
C LEU A 66 -3.59 3.44 10.30
N CYS A 67 -3.85 4.33 9.34
CA CYS A 67 -4.25 3.93 7.98
C CYS A 67 -3.15 3.12 7.28
N ALA A 68 -1.88 3.50 7.42
CA ALA A 68 -0.76 2.72 6.88
C ALA A 68 -0.68 1.32 7.48
N ALA A 69 -0.87 1.19 8.79
CA ALA A 69 -0.87 -0.11 9.48
C ALA A 69 -2.06 -0.99 9.04
N LEU A 70 -3.25 -0.40 8.87
CA LEU A 70 -4.42 -1.10 8.34
C LEU A 70 -4.23 -1.52 6.88
N ALA A 71 -3.63 -0.66 6.05
CA ALA A 71 -3.28 -0.99 4.67
C ALA A 71 -2.36 -2.21 4.60
N PHE A 72 -1.32 -2.25 5.45
CA PHE A 72 -0.44 -3.42 5.60
C PHE A 72 -1.21 -4.67 6.02
N GLY A 73 -2.14 -4.55 6.96
CA GLY A 73 -3.01 -5.66 7.40
C GLY A 73 -3.90 -6.21 6.29
N CYS A 74 -4.38 -5.34 5.38
CA CYS A 74 -5.14 -5.77 4.21
C CYS A 74 -4.24 -6.46 3.16
N ARG A 75 -3.06 -5.92 2.91
CA ARG A 75 -2.13 -6.43 1.88
C ARG A 75 -0.68 -6.11 2.25
N PRO A 76 0.13 -7.08 2.71
CA PRO A 76 1.52 -6.83 3.10
C PRO A 76 2.41 -6.26 1.99
N THR A 77 2.09 -6.50 0.71
CA THR A 77 2.84 -5.96 -0.44
C THR A 77 2.82 -4.42 -0.50
N ILE A 78 1.82 -3.77 0.13
CA ILE A 78 1.74 -2.31 0.21
C ILE A 78 2.83 -1.70 1.11
N ALA A 79 3.59 -2.52 1.84
CA ALA A 79 4.74 -2.07 2.63
C ALA A 79 5.78 -1.31 1.80
N LEU A 80 5.82 -1.52 0.47
CA LEU A 80 6.70 -0.75 -0.43
C LEU A 80 6.35 0.73 -0.45
N SER A 81 5.06 1.08 -0.42
CA SER A 81 4.62 2.49 -0.31
C SER A 81 4.92 3.08 1.06
N GLY A 82 5.07 2.25 2.09
CA GLY A 82 5.52 2.65 3.42
C GLY A 82 6.89 3.35 3.43
N ILE A 83 7.73 3.10 2.42
CA ILE A 83 9.00 3.83 2.25
C ILE A 83 8.73 5.33 2.08
N LEU A 84 7.74 5.69 1.26
CA LEU A 84 7.34 7.07 1.05
C LEU A 84 6.79 7.69 2.34
N GLN A 85 5.97 6.93 3.08
CA GLN A 85 5.44 7.33 4.38
C GLN A 85 6.56 7.64 5.39
N ILE A 86 7.56 6.77 5.47
CA ILE A 86 8.73 6.94 6.36
C ILE A 86 9.54 8.17 5.94
N MET A 87 9.73 8.37 4.64
CA MET A 87 10.46 9.53 4.10
C MET A 87 9.76 10.84 4.46
N LEU A 88 8.44 10.93 4.29
CA LEU A 88 7.65 12.10 4.68
C LEU A 88 7.70 12.32 6.19
N PHE A 89 7.65 11.26 7.00
CA PHE A 89 7.77 11.35 8.43
C PHE A 89 9.15 11.84 8.86
N TYR A 90 10.21 11.39 8.19
CA TYR A 90 11.57 11.89 8.43
C TYR A 90 11.67 13.40 8.15
N LEU A 91 11.11 13.88 7.04
CA LEU A 91 11.05 15.31 6.72
C LEU A 91 10.34 16.09 7.85
N TYR A 92 9.21 15.60 8.32
CA TYR A 92 8.49 16.19 9.44
C TYR A 92 9.34 16.24 10.72
N LEU A 93 10.03 15.14 11.07
CA LEU A 93 10.90 15.09 12.24
C LEU A 93 12.09 16.07 12.13
N HIS A 94 12.63 16.25 10.94
CA HIS A 94 13.73 17.17 10.67
C HIS A 94 13.33 18.63 10.91
N GLU A 95 12.09 19.00 10.64
CA GLU A 95 11.54 20.33 10.94
C GLU A 95 11.36 20.57 12.46
N LEU A 96 11.19 19.50 13.23
CA LEU A 96 11.00 19.59 14.67
C LEU A 96 12.33 19.79 15.39
N LYS A 97 12.79 21.05 15.54
CA LYS A 97 14.06 21.42 16.21
C LYS A 97 14.19 20.98 17.67
N SER A 98 13.20 20.29 18.27
CA SER A 98 13.16 19.91 19.69
C SER A 98 13.04 18.40 19.86
N LYS A 99 13.99 17.77 20.56
CA LYS A 99 13.97 16.33 20.88
C LYS A 99 12.67 15.88 21.55
N LYS A 100 12.12 16.66 22.48
CA LYS A 100 10.85 16.34 23.16
C LYS A 100 9.67 16.28 22.17
N LYS A 101 9.63 17.20 21.18
CA LYS A 101 8.59 17.19 20.14
C LYS A 101 8.76 15.99 19.21
N SER A 102 9.99 15.65 18.84
CA SER A 102 10.29 14.48 18.00
C SER A 102 9.90 13.16 18.69
N ILE A 103 10.24 12.99 19.97
CA ILE A 103 9.83 11.81 20.74
C ILE A 103 8.29 11.71 20.80
N LYS A 104 7.61 12.83 21.07
CA LYS A 104 6.14 12.85 21.08
C LYS A 104 5.57 12.46 19.71
N ALA A 105 6.13 12.93 18.62
CA ALA A 105 5.71 12.56 17.26
C ALA A 105 5.94 11.07 16.99
N CYS A 106 7.09 10.52 17.36
CA CYS A 106 7.38 9.09 17.24
C CYS A 106 6.38 8.22 18.03
N LEU A 107 6.06 8.61 19.26
CA LEU A 107 5.05 7.90 20.05
C LEU A 107 3.66 8.00 19.41
N THR A 108 3.28 9.18 18.94
CA THR A 108 1.97 9.39 18.25
C THR A 108 1.85 8.56 17.00
N ALA A 109 2.93 8.39 16.24
CA ALA A 109 2.98 7.52 15.05
C ALA A 109 3.06 6.03 15.42
N GLY A 110 3.86 5.67 16.43
CA GLY A 110 4.14 4.29 16.80
C GLY A 110 2.99 3.58 17.51
N ILE A 111 2.24 4.29 18.36
CA ILE A 111 1.14 3.69 19.15
C ILE A 111 0.08 3.03 18.22
N PRO A 112 -0.49 3.70 17.21
CA PRO A 112 -1.48 3.06 16.35
C PRO A 112 -0.91 1.88 15.56
N CYS A 113 0.34 1.94 15.12
CA CYS A 113 1.00 0.81 14.47
C CYS A 113 1.13 -0.39 15.41
N LEU A 114 1.57 -0.16 16.64
CA LEU A 114 1.73 -1.20 17.64
C LEU A 114 0.39 -1.84 18.01
N LEU A 115 -0.65 -1.04 18.22
CA LEU A 115 -2.00 -1.55 18.52
C LEU A 115 -2.55 -2.38 17.35
N THR A 116 -2.39 -1.92 16.12
CA THR A 116 -2.81 -2.67 14.92
C THR A 116 -2.03 -3.99 14.81
N ALA A 117 -0.71 -3.98 15.04
CA ALA A 117 0.10 -5.19 15.02
C ALA A 117 -0.35 -6.20 16.08
N ILE A 118 -0.61 -5.76 17.31
CA ILE A 118 -1.12 -6.62 18.39
C ILE A 118 -2.48 -7.22 18.01
N LEU A 119 -3.40 -6.42 17.47
CA LEU A 119 -4.71 -6.89 17.04
C LEU A 119 -4.61 -7.92 15.89
N LEU A 120 -3.72 -7.69 14.92
CA LEU A 120 -3.49 -8.65 13.83
C LEU A 120 -2.87 -9.95 14.34
N MET A 121 -1.90 -9.89 15.24
CA MET A 121 -1.29 -11.08 15.86
C MET A 121 -2.32 -11.88 16.69
N TRP A 122 -3.15 -11.17 17.44
CA TRP A 122 -4.24 -11.80 18.18
C TRP A 122 -5.26 -12.45 17.26
N TYR A 123 -5.67 -11.78 16.19
CA TYR A 123 -6.55 -12.32 15.17
C TYR A 123 -5.98 -13.58 14.50
N ASN A 124 -4.69 -13.57 14.15
CA ASN A 124 -4.01 -14.71 13.56
C ASN A 124 -3.97 -15.88 14.55
N TYR A 125 -3.66 -15.61 15.81
CA TYR A 125 -3.65 -16.64 16.85
C TYR A 125 -5.04 -17.26 17.06
N ALA A 126 -6.06 -16.42 17.14
CA ALA A 126 -7.45 -16.91 17.31
C ALA A 126 -7.93 -17.76 16.12
N ARG A 127 -7.45 -17.46 14.91
CA ARG A 127 -7.88 -18.12 13.68
C ARG A 127 -7.04 -19.34 13.31
N PHE A 128 -5.75 -19.28 13.52
CA PHE A 128 -4.79 -20.28 13.03
C PHE A 128 -3.99 -20.96 14.15
N GLY A 129 -4.13 -20.55 15.40
CA GLY A 129 -3.33 -21.06 16.52
C GLY A 129 -1.87 -20.57 16.52
N SER A 130 -1.50 -19.66 15.61
CA SER A 130 -0.16 -19.09 15.49
C SER A 130 -0.23 -17.61 15.19
N ILE A 131 0.59 -16.81 15.87
CA ILE A 131 0.68 -15.35 15.66
C ILE A 131 1.34 -14.98 14.32
N TRP A 132 2.13 -15.91 13.76
CA TRP A 132 2.90 -15.70 12.52
C TRP A 132 2.23 -16.29 11.27
N GLU A 133 1.10 -16.95 11.42
CA GLU A 133 0.37 -17.54 10.30
C GLU A 133 -0.62 -16.52 9.72
N PHE A 134 -0.40 -16.14 8.47
CA PHE A 134 -1.26 -15.21 7.75
C PHE A 134 -2.24 -15.92 6.79
N GLY A 135 -2.42 -17.21 6.98
CA GLY A 135 -3.35 -18.00 6.18
C GLY A 135 -2.79 -18.51 4.85
N GLN A 136 -1.50 -18.30 4.57
CA GLN A 136 -0.89 -18.77 3.33
C GLN A 136 -0.92 -20.28 3.18
N HIS A 137 -0.70 -21.02 4.28
CA HIS A 137 -0.75 -22.49 4.28
C HIS A 137 -2.15 -23.07 4.09
N TYR A 138 -3.19 -22.25 4.26
CA TYR A 138 -4.60 -22.64 4.14
C TYR A 138 -5.24 -22.19 2.82
N GLN A 139 -4.49 -21.53 1.95
CA GLN A 139 -5.01 -21.09 0.67
C GLN A 139 -5.12 -22.29 -0.30
N LEU A 140 -6.32 -22.51 -0.81
CA LEU A 140 -6.58 -23.47 -1.87
C LEU A 140 -6.18 -22.83 -3.22
N THR A 141 -4.91 -22.90 -3.54
CA THR A 141 -4.35 -22.41 -4.81
C THR A 141 -3.92 -23.60 -5.67
N VAL A 142 -3.86 -23.37 -7.00
CA VAL A 142 -3.40 -24.40 -7.97
C VAL A 142 -1.96 -24.84 -7.68
N ALA A 143 -1.12 -23.95 -7.13
CA ALA A 143 0.24 -24.26 -6.68
C ALA A 143 0.27 -24.43 -5.14
N ASP A 144 0.92 -25.46 -4.66
CA ASP A 144 1.08 -25.67 -3.21
C ASP A 144 1.99 -24.59 -2.62
N GLN A 145 1.39 -23.62 -1.95
CA GLN A 145 2.08 -22.48 -1.31
C GLN A 145 2.99 -22.91 -0.16
N ARG A 146 2.81 -24.14 0.37
CA ARG A 146 3.66 -24.67 1.45
C ARG A 146 5.10 -24.92 0.99
N LEU A 147 5.31 -25.12 -0.30
CA LEU A 147 6.62 -25.33 -0.91
C LEU A 147 7.41 -24.04 -1.11
N TYR A 148 6.77 -22.88 -0.99
CA TYR A 148 7.41 -21.58 -1.18
C TYR A 148 7.71 -20.95 0.18
N SER A 149 8.95 -21.06 0.64
CA SER A 149 9.42 -20.23 1.74
C SER A 149 9.50 -18.76 1.28
N LEU A 150 9.26 -17.82 2.21
CA LEU A 150 9.31 -16.36 1.94
C LEU A 150 10.58 -15.92 1.20
N PHE A 151 11.69 -16.63 1.37
CA PHE A 151 12.98 -16.30 0.81
C PHE A 151 13.44 -17.21 -0.35
N ALA A 152 12.87 -18.42 -0.50
CA ALA A 152 13.29 -19.35 -1.55
C ALA A 152 12.93 -18.88 -2.98
N GLY A 153 12.00 -17.95 -3.11
CA GLY A 153 11.59 -17.34 -4.39
C GLY A 153 12.21 -15.99 -4.68
N PHE A 154 13.02 -15.43 -3.75
CA PHE A 154 13.60 -14.11 -3.93
C PHE A 154 14.81 -14.17 -4.88
N ARG A 155 14.55 -13.88 -6.15
CA ARG A 155 15.55 -13.79 -7.19
C ARG A 155 15.49 -12.42 -7.84
N LEU A 156 16.61 -11.68 -7.77
CA LEU A 156 16.72 -10.33 -8.31
C LEU A 156 16.45 -10.29 -9.83
N ASP A 157 16.90 -11.30 -10.57
CA ASP A 157 16.64 -11.44 -12.00
C ASP A 157 15.12 -11.54 -12.30
N LYS A 158 14.37 -12.27 -11.48
CA LYS A 158 12.91 -12.38 -11.62
C LYS A 158 12.19 -11.09 -11.26
N ILE A 159 12.70 -10.35 -10.27
CA ILE A 159 12.13 -9.06 -9.87
C ILE A 159 12.30 -8.05 -11.00
N ILE A 160 13.52 -7.91 -11.54
CA ILE A 160 13.80 -6.98 -12.63
C ILE A 160 12.99 -7.34 -13.87
N ASN A 161 12.98 -8.60 -14.27
CA ASN A 161 12.18 -9.05 -15.41
C ASN A 161 10.66 -8.85 -15.17
N GLY A 162 10.18 -9.08 -13.94
CA GLY A 162 8.79 -8.84 -13.58
C GLY A 162 8.40 -7.36 -13.64
N LEU A 163 9.29 -6.47 -13.18
CA LEU A 163 9.08 -5.02 -13.28
C LEU A 163 9.07 -4.57 -14.74
N VAL A 164 10.07 -5.02 -15.54
CA VAL A 164 10.12 -4.69 -16.97
C VAL A 164 8.85 -5.20 -17.68
N TYR A 165 8.40 -6.42 -17.36
CA TYR A 165 7.17 -6.97 -17.91
C TYR A 165 5.94 -6.17 -17.52
N GLN A 166 5.79 -5.78 -16.26
CA GLN A 166 4.64 -4.99 -15.79
C GLN A 166 4.62 -3.57 -16.36
N PHE A 167 5.78 -2.94 -16.53
CA PHE A 167 5.84 -1.55 -16.98
C PHE A 167 5.94 -1.41 -18.48
N ALA A 168 6.70 -2.26 -19.15
CA ALA A 168 7.11 -2.08 -20.54
C ALA A 168 6.81 -3.28 -21.45
N SER A 169 5.99 -4.24 -21.03
CA SER A 169 5.65 -5.36 -21.92
C SER A 169 4.79 -4.88 -23.08
N TRP A 170 5.20 -5.25 -24.27
CA TRP A 170 4.43 -5.08 -25.49
C TRP A 170 3.72 -6.38 -25.81
N SER A 171 2.40 -6.37 -25.87
CA SER A 171 1.64 -7.53 -26.33
C SER A 171 1.21 -7.34 -27.77
N PRO A 172 1.41 -8.33 -28.65
CA PRO A 172 0.91 -8.25 -30.01
C PRO A 172 -0.62 -8.17 -30.01
N ILE A 173 -1.16 -7.37 -30.93
CA ILE A 173 -2.61 -7.21 -31.12
C ILE A 173 -3.22 -8.59 -31.36
N GLN A 174 -4.18 -8.98 -30.53
CA GLN A 174 -4.90 -10.23 -30.69
C GLN A 174 -5.98 -10.07 -31.77
N GLY A 175 -6.15 -11.08 -32.61
CA GLY A 175 -7.17 -11.08 -33.67
C GLY A 175 -8.63 -11.23 -33.19
N LYS A 176 -8.85 -11.34 -31.87
CA LYS A 176 -10.17 -11.46 -31.24
C LYS A 176 -10.38 -10.33 -30.22
N PHE A 177 -11.63 -9.87 -30.09
CA PHE A 177 -12.00 -8.92 -29.05
C PHE A 177 -11.54 -9.44 -27.67
N PRO A 178 -10.90 -8.60 -26.82
CA PRO A 178 -10.79 -7.13 -26.89
C PRO A 178 -9.65 -6.56 -27.74
N TYR A 179 -9.02 -7.29 -28.61
CA TYR A 179 -7.93 -6.90 -29.54
C TYR A 179 -6.63 -6.46 -28.88
N VAL A 180 -6.65 -6.21 -27.58
CA VAL A 180 -5.51 -5.76 -26.77
C VAL A 180 -5.12 -6.90 -25.85
N GLY A 181 -3.85 -7.30 -25.89
CA GLY A 181 -3.28 -8.27 -24.96
C GLY A 181 -2.97 -7.64 -23.60
N TYR A 182 -2.30 -8.40 -22.75
CA TYR A 182 -1.75 -7.86 -21.50
C TYR A 182 -0.57 -6.95 -21.85
N GLU A 183 -0.78 -5.65 -21.75
CA GLU A 183 0.25 -4.64 -21.99
C GLU A 183 0.78 -4.10 -20.68
N GLY A 184 2.05 -3.71 -20.66
CA GLY A 184 2.63 -3.02 -19.52
C GLY A 184 1.92 -1.68 -19.27
N ILE A 185 1.97 -1.20 -18.02
CA ILE A 185 1.27 0.01 -17.57
C ILE A 185 1.55 1.21 -18.48
N LEU A 186 2.78 1.34 -18.98
CA LEU A 186 3.16 2.45 -19.86
C LEU A 186 2.40 2.44 -21.19
N PHE A 187 2.02 1.29 -21.70
CA PHE A 187 1.31 1.15 -22.97
C PHE A 187 -0.21 1.08 -22.80
N ALA A 188 -0.68 0.51 -21.66
CA ALA A 188 -2.09 0.37 -21.37
C ALA A 188 -2.77 1.72 -21.02
N PHE A 189 -2.02 2.69 -20.50
CA PHE A 189 -2.56 3.97 -20.06
C PHE A 189 -1.96 5.14 -20.84
N PRO A 190 -2.73 5.72 -21.80
CA PRO A 190 -2.28 6.87 -22.60
C PRO A 190 -1.88 8.11 -21.79
N VAL A 191 -2.26 8.17 -20.50
CA VAL A 191 -1.90 9.28 -19.60
C VAL A 191 -0.40 9.41 -19.39
N PHE A 192 0.38 8.36 -19.66
CA PHE A 192 1.85 8.38 -19.54
C PHE A 192 2.57 8.82 -20.82
N TRP A 193 1.84 9.14 -21.88
CA TRP A 193 2.33 9.67 -23.16
C TRP A 193 2.04 11.20 -23.21
#